data_c61491d0932e40fde7776de719a5abef
#
_entry.id   c61491d0932e40fde7776de719a5abef
#
_cell.length_a   1.000
_cell.length_b   1.000
_cell.length_c   1.000
_cell.angle_alpha   90.00
_cell.angle_beta   90.00
_cell.angle_gamma   90.00
#
_symmetry.space_group_name_H-M   'P 1'
#
loop_
_entity.id
_entity.type
_entity.pdbx_description
1 polymer ?
#
loop_
_entity_poly.entity_id
_entity_poly.type
_entity_poly.pdbx_seq_one_letter_code
_entity_poly.pdbx_strand_id
1 'polypeptide(L)' 'MRVNEVAEELGVSVPYAYKLIRELNKELRKTGCITIAGRIDRKFFHEKF' A
#
# COMPACT_ATOMS: atom_id res chain seq x y z
N MET A 1 -0.53 -5.86 4.16
CA MET A 1 -1.98 -5.63 3.96
C MET A 1 -2.34 -5.82 2.50
N ARG A 2 -3.50 -6.39 2.29
CA ARG A 2 -4.04 -6.52 0.93
C ARG A 2 -4.77 -5.24 0.55
N VAL A 3 -4.99 -5.06 -0.76
CA VAL A 3 -5.66 -3.86 -1.27
C VAL A 3 -7.05 -3.67 -0.65
N ASN A 4 -7.80 -4.76 -0.43
CA ASN A 4 -9.13 -4.67 0.16
C ASN A 4 -9.08 -4.10 1.57
N GLU A 5 -8.08 -4.49 2.35
CA GLU A 5 -7.89 -3.99 3.70
C GLU A 5 -7.53 -2.51 3.70
N VAL A 6 -6.68 -2.10 2.77
CA VAL A 6 -6.31 -0.69 2.62
C VAL A 6 -7.52 0.14 2.26
N ALA A 7 -8.34 -0.35 1.33
CA ALA A 7 -9.55 0.35 0.92
C ALA A 7 -10.50 0.56 2.10
N GLU A 8 -10.68 -0.47 2.92
CA GLU A 8 -11.53 -0.38 4.10
C GLU A 8 -10.99 0.60 5.14
N GLU A 9 -9.70 0.49 5.42
CA GLU A 9 -9.05 1.36 6.41
C GLU A 9 -9.17 2.83 6.06
N LEU A 10 -9.00 3.16 4.79
CA LEU A 10 -9.02 4.55 4.33
C LEU A 10 -10.40 5.01 3.90
N GLY A 11 -11.38 4.10 3.80
CA GLY A 11 -12.71 4.45 3.33
C GLY A 11 -12.72 4.88 1.87
N VAL A 12 -11.89 4.26 1.04
CA VAL A 12 -11.78 4.59 -0.38
C VAL A 12 -12.14 3.37 -1.24
N SER A 13 -12.30 3.60 -2.55
CA SER A 13 -12.58 2.50 -3.47
C SER A 13 -11.35 1.61 -3.67
N VAL A 14 -11.60 0.36 -4.06
CA VAL A 14 -10.51 -0.59 -4.33
C VAL A 14 -9.56 -0.09 -5.43
N PRO A 15 -10.04 0.44 -6.56
CA PRO A 15 -9.14 1.00 -7.58
C PRO A 15 -8.25 2.11 -7.05
N TYR A 16 -8.78 2.96 -6.18
CA TYR A 16 -8.00 4.02 -5.56
C TYR A 16 -6.94 3.44 -4.62
N ALA A 17 -7.32 2.42 -3.84
CA ALA A 17 -6.39 1.74 -2.95
C ALA A 17 -5.22 1.10 -3.72
N TYR A 18 -5.51 0.52 -4.88
CA TYR A 18 -4.47 -0.01 -5.76
C TYR A 18 -3.46 1.06 -6.15
N LYS A 19 -3.96 2.22 -6.51
CA LYS A 19 -3.12 3.34 -6.89
C LYS A 19 -2.20 3.74 -5.73
N LEU A 20 -2.76 3.84 -4.53
CA LEU A 20 -1.98 4.20 -3.35
C LEU A 20 -0.92 3.16 -3.04
N ILE A 21 -1.27 1.88 -3.10
CA ILE A 21 -0.33 0.79 -2.85
C ILE A 21 0.81 0.83 -3.85
N ARG A 22 0.50 1.08 -5.10
CA ARG A 22 1.53 1.19 -6.16
C ARG A 22 2.52 2.30 -5.84
N GLU A 23 2.02 3.44 -5.42
CA GLU A 23 2.87 4.58 -5.06
C GLU A 23 3.76 4.26 -3.86
N LEU A 24 3.19 3.67 -2.82
CA LEU A 24 3.93 3.31 -1.62
C LEU A 24 4.98 2.22 -1.90
N ASN A 25 4.62 1.23 -2.70
CA ASN A 25 5.57 0.18 -3.09
C ASN A 25 6.74 0.75 -3.89
N LYS A 26 6.47 1.77 -4.68
CA LYS A 26 7.52 2.45 -5.44
C LYS A 26 8.53 3.09 -4.50
N GLU A 27 8.07 3.69 -3.41
CA GLU A 27 8.94 4.25 -2.39
C GLU A 27 9.75 3.17 -1.68
N LEU A 28 9.09 2.07 -1.30
CA LEU A 28 9.76 0.94 -0.65
C LEU A 28 10.86 0.36 -1.53
N ARG A 29 10.62 0.28 -2.84
CA ARG A 29 11.61 -0.20 -3.79
C ARG A 29 12.87 0.65 -3.77
N LYS A 30 12.70 1.95 -3.66
CA LYS A 30 13.84 2.87 -3.61
C LYS A 30 14.70 2.66 -2.38
N THR A 31 14.11 2.16 -1.31
CA THR A 31 14.84 1.86 -0.08
C THR A 31 15.43 0.45 -0.06
N GLY A 32 15.26 -0.30 -1.14
CA GLY A 32 15.81 -1.65 -1.28
C GLY A 32 14.94 -2.75 -0.72
N CYS A 33 13.69 -2.46 -0.38
CA CYS A 33 12.77 -3.46 0.13
C CYS A 33 12.10 -4.24 -1.00
N ILE A 34 11.78 -5.51 -0.73
CA ILE A 34 11.05 -6.34 -1.68
C ILE A 34 9.57 -6.01 -1.55
N THR A 35 8.93 -5.74 -2.69
CA THR A 35 7.50 -5.42 -2.71
C THR A 35 6.72 -6.46 -3.50
N ILE A 36 5.46 -6.65 -3.13
CA ILE A 36 4.54 -7.55 -3.80
C ILE A 36 3.37 -6.72 -4.36
N ALA A 37 3.05 -6.93 -5.63
CA ALA A 37 1.96 -6.19 -6.28
C ALA A 37 0.64 -6.44 -5.55
N GLY A 38 -0.12 -5.38 -5.31
CA GLY A 38 -1.41 -5.45 -4.64
C GLY A 38 -1.32 -5.64 -3.14
N ARG A 39 -0.12 -5.56 -2.57
CA ARG A 39 0.09 -5.68 -1.12
C ARG A 39 1.02 -4.60 -0.61
N ILE A 40 0.89 -4.28 0.65
CA ILE A 40 1.76 -3.31 1.29
C ILE A 40 2.10 -3.78 2.71
N ASP A 41 3.28 -3.42 3.20
CA ASP A 41 3.69 -3.70 4.57
C ASP A 41 2.80 -2.90 5.53
N ARG A 42 2.19 -3.60 6.50
CA ARG A 42 1.31 -2.96 7.47
C ARG A 42 2.02 -1.87 8.25
N LYS A 43 3.25 -2.12 8.67
CA LYS A 43 4.02 -1.14 9.43
C LYS A 43 4.28 0.10 8.61
N PHE A 44 4.70 -0.07 7.36
CA PHE A 44 4.94 1.05 6.46
C PHE A 44 3.67 1.85 6.18
N PHE A 45 2.57 1.13 5.99
CA PHE A 45 1.27 1.77 5.75
C PHE A 45 0.88 2.65 6.94
N HIS A 46 1.03 2.14 8.16
CA HIS A 46 0.65 2.88 9.36
C HIS A 46 1.57 4.06 9.63
N GLU A 47 2.80 4.01 9.17
CA GLU A 47 3.72 5.13 9.28
C GLU A 47 3.33 6.27 8.33
N LYS A 48 2.75 5.95 7.17
CA LYS A 48 2.34 6.94 6.18
C LYS A 48 0.95 7.51 6.46
N PHE A 49 0.11 6.75 7.10
CA PHE A 49 -1.27 7.13 7.39
C PHE A 49 -1.55 6.96 8.87
#